data_b651b975602cd78cd4c1d9ee75d1d7f0
#
_entry.id   b651b975602cd78cd4c1d9ee75d1d7f0
#
_cell.length_a   1.000
_cell.length_b   1.000
_cell.length_c   1.000
_cell.angle_alpha   90.00
_cell.angle_beta   90.00
_cell.angle_gamma   90.00
#
_symmetry.space_group_name_H-M   'P 1'
#
loop_
_entity.id
_entity.type
_entity.pdbx_description
1 polymer ?
#
loop_
_entity_poly.entity_id
_entity_poly.type
_entity_poly.pdbx_seq_one_letter_code
_entity_poly.pdbx_strand_id
1 'polypeptide(L)'
;MQKLAGVVISTLLLALSYPDYCHAHGVVGKRFFPTTLVVDDPFVSDELDLLKVFKGSTTQDGTQTSVGFEFSKRLTPDFELLVGWEYLFQQAINRPSASGSGNPDVGFKYVLFRSPEHETILATGFDAEIGGIGPKRVAERISTFSPGFLFGKGLGDLPDSLKYLRPFSINGQLQVSIPSHRQTVTTSIDEDGNIQQEVDHHPTTIPFGFAIMYSIPYLQSFVRDVGLTAPLANLFPVVEFNWEATVSGPNPRLTTAFVNPGLIWVGRYVELGLEAQVPMNKVSGKNAGINGLIHIFIDDLLPNIFTWTPWGVIGPMPQPK
;
A
#
# COMPACT_ATOMS: atom_id res chain seq x y z
N MET A 1 18.17 16.52 19.99
CA MET A 1 16.92 15.84 19.60
C MET A 1 15.71 16.78 19.61
N GLN A 2 15.41 17.57 20.67
CA GLN A 2 14.27 18.49 20.68
C GLN A 2 14.26 19.59 19.58
N LYS A 3 15.42 20.13 19.18
CA LYS A 3 15.51 21.13 18.11
C LYS A 3 15.24 20.53 16.71
N LEU A 4 15.61 19.27 16.48
CA LEU A 4 15.34 18.57 15.21
C LEU A 4 13.83 18.25 15.09
N ALA A 5 13.20 17.78 16.18
CA ALA A 5 11.76 17.54 16.23
C ALA A 5 10.95 18.84 15.98
N GLY A 6 11.39 19.97 16.55
CA GLY A 6 10.74 21.27 16.32
C GLY A 6 10.83 21.74 14.86
N VAL A 7 11.95 21.52 14.19
CA VAL A 7 12.12 21.87 12.76
C VAL A 7 11.26 20.98 11.88
N VAL A 8 11.22 19.67 12.13
CA VAL A 8 10.38 18.73 11.36
C VAL A 8 8.89 19.05 11.53
N ILE A 9 8.44 19.34 12.77
CA ILE A 9 7.04 19.72 13.04
C ILE A 9 6.69 21.07 12.39
N SER A 10 7.59 22.06 12.42
CA SER A 10 7.35 23.37 11.80
C SER A 10 7.33 23.28 10.27
N THR A 11 8.16 22.43 9.67
CA THR A 11 8.16 22.19 8.21
C THR A 11 6.89 21.43 7.79
N LEU A 12 6.45 20.47 8.58
CA LEU A 12 5.19 19.76 8.36
C LEU A 12 3.98 20.72 8.45
N LEU A 13 3.95 21.61 9.46
CA LEU A 13 2.89 22.61 9.63
C LEU A 13 2.86 23.67 8.50
N LEU A 14 4.00 24.02 7.93
CA LEU A 14 4.09 24.91 6.76
C LEU A 14 3.60 24.24 5.48
N ALA A 15 3.83 22.94 5.31
CA ALA A 15 3.30 22.15 4.19
C ALA A 15 1.75 22.03 4.22
N LEU A 16 1.14 22.17 5.40
CA LEU A 16 -0.32 22.10 5.60
C LEU A 16 -1.09 23.36 5.13
N SER A 17 -0.41 24.43 4.70
CA SER A 17 -1.03 25.75 4.56
C SER A 17 -1.38 26.17 3.12
N TYR A 18 -1.09 25.37 2.10
CA TYR A 18 -1.33 25.74 0.70
C TYR A 18 -2.23 24.73 -0.03
N PRO A 19 -3.38 25.18 -0.57
CA PRO A 19 -4.29 24.33 -1.34
C PRO A 19 -3.98 24.40 -2.85
N ASP A 20 -2.78 24.03 -3.26
CA ASP A 20 -2.50 23.82 -4.68
C ASP A 20 -2.51 22.31 -4.96
N TYR A 21 -3.39 21.88 -5.87
CA TYR A 21 -3.55 20.49 -6.26
C TYR A 21 -2.23 19.94 -6.85
N CYS A 22 -1.81 18.79 -6.35
CA CYS A 22 -0.78 17.97 -6.97
C CYS A 22 -1.25 17.53 -8.37
N HIS A 23 -0.49 17.80 -9.40
CA HIS A 23 -0.90 17.56 -10.79
C HIS A 23 -0.22 16.33 -11.43
N ALA A 24 0.66 15.62 -10.73
CA ALA A 24 1.50 14.58 -11.33
C ALA A 24 1.12 13.15 -10.94
N HIS A 25 0.54 12.92 -9.76
CA HIS A 25 0.34 11.61 -9.18
C HIS A 25 -1.14 11.23 -9.13
N GLY A 26 -1.44 9.94 -9.31
CA GLY A 26 -2.75 9.37 -9.04
C GLY A 26 -3.93 9.98 -9.82
N VAL A 27 -3.70 10.68 -10.95
CA VAL A 27 -4.77 11.41 -11.66
C VAL A 27 -5.19 10.70 -12.93
N VAL A 28 -6.49 10.44 -13.06
CA VAL A 28 -7.14 10.03 -14.32
C VAL A 28 -8.37 10.89 -14.58
N GLY A 29 -8.34 11.67 -15.67
CA GLY A 29 -9.38 12.62 -15.99
C GLY A 29 -9.48 13.74 -14.93
N LYS A 30 -10.62 13.82 -14.27
CA LYS A 30 -10.87 14.77 -13.17
C LYS A 30 -10.62 14.16 -11.79
N ARG A 31 -10.32 12.86 -11.73
CA ARG A 31 -10.20 12.10 -10.51
C ARG A 31 -8.75 12.06 -10.06
N PHE A 32 -8.53 12.45 -8.82
CA PHE A 32 -7.36 12.10 -8.05
C PHE A 32 -7.68 10.88 -7.18
N PHE A 33 -6.79 9.89 -7.19
CA PHE A 33 -6.83 8.71 -6.35
C PHE A 33 -5.65 8.83 -5.37
N PRO A 34 -5.90 9.01 -4.08
CA PRO A 34 -4.84 8.98 -3.08
C PRO A 34 -4.23 7.59 -2.97
N THR A 35 -2.98 7.53 -2.52
CA THR A 35 -2.31 6.27 -2.19
C THR A 35 -3.01 5.61 -1.00
N THR A 36 -3.38 4.35 -1.17
CA THR A 36 -4.06 3.56 -0.15
C THR A 36 -3.04 2.83 0.75
N LEU A 37 -3.46 2.40 1.95
CA LEU A 37 -2.53 1.91 2.96
C LEU A 37 -2.22 0.42 2.85
N VAL A 38 -3.19 -0.36 2.34
CA VAL A 38 -3.12 -1.83 2.26
C VAL A 38 -3.34 -2.34 0.84
N VAL A 39 -4.32 -1.79 0.15
CA VAL A 39 -4.61 -2.11 -1.25
C VAL A 39 -3.71 -1.25 -2.12
N ASP A 40 -2.88 -1.84 -2.95
CA ASP A 40 -2.00 -1.10 -3.83
C ASP A 40 -2.79 -0.40 -4.96
N ASP A 41 -2.29 0.72 -5.44
CA ASP A 41 -2.92 1.52 -6.48
C ASP A 41 -2.33 1.24 -7.88
N PRO A 42 -3.06 1.52 -8.97
CA PRO A 42 -2.64 1.21 -10.33
C PRO A 42 -1.76 2.28 -10.99
N PHE A 43 -1.30 3.28 -10.24
CA PHE A 43 -0.56 4.42 -10.80
C PHE A 43 0.93 4.13 -10.86
N VAL A 44 1.58 4.81 -11.79
CA VAL A 44 3.04 4.83 -12.01
C VAL A 44 3.54 6.23 -11.69
N SER A 45 4.39 6.36 -10.67
CA SER A 45 4.78 7.64 -10.10
C SER A 45 6.21 7.65 -9.56
N ASP A 46 6.68 8.84 -9.18
CA ASP A 46 7.92 9.05 -8.44
C ASP A 46 7.56 9.40 -7.00
N GLU A 47 7.57 8.42 -6.11
CA GLU A 47 7.05 8.58 -4.77
C GLU A 47 7.83 7.82 -3.71
N LEU A 48 7.64 8.21 -2.46
CA LEU A 48 8.24 7.59 -1.30
C LEU A 48 7.21 7.44 -0.20
N ASP A 49 6.83 6.22 0.09
CA ASP A 49 6.24 5.85 1.37
C ASP A 49 7.33 5.91 2.43
N LEU A 50 7.52 7.07 3.04
CA LEU A 50 8.62 7.29 3.98
C LEU A 50 8.43 6.48 5.26
N LEU A 51 7.17 6.31 5.69
CA LEU A 51 6.82 5.60 6.90
C LEU A 51 5.52 4.83 6.70
N LYS A 52 5.66 3.53 6.46
CA LYS A 52 4.56 2.56 6.50
C LYS A 52 4.59 1.90 7.88
N VAL A 53 3.58 2.12 8.70
CA VAL A 53 3.42 1.49 10.01
C VAL A 53 2.25 0.54 9.95
N PHE A 54 2.50 -0.71 10.24
CA PHE A 54 1.48 -1.72 10.35
C PHE A 54 1.57 -2.40 11.71
N LYS A 55 0.48 -2.40 12.46
CA LYS A 55 0.33 -3.20 13.67
C LYS A 55 -0.86 -4.12 13.50
N GLY A 56 -0.59 -5.38 13.22
CA GLY A 56 -1.59 -6.39 12.95
C GLY A 56 -2.48 -6.73 14.14
N SER A 57 -3.57 -7.41 13.85
CA SER A 57 -4.42 -8.07 14.84
C SER A 57 -3.63 -9.12 15.61
N THR A 58 -4.02 -9.39 16.85
CA THR A 58 -3.46 -10.50 17.63
C THR A 58 -4.05 -11.82 17.16
N THR A 59 -3.22 -12.67 16.57
CA THR A 59 -3.53 -14.03 16.15
C THR A 59 -3.20 -15.06 17.24
N GLN A 60 -3.30 -16.35 16.92
CA GLN A 60 -2.85 -17.43 17.83
C GLN A 60 -1.33 -17.43 18.02
N ASP A 61 -0.56 -16.94 17.03
CA ASP A 61 0.89 -16.89 17.04
C ASP A 61 1.43 -15.64 17.74
N GLY A 62 0.59 -14.62 17.90
CA GLY A 62 0.97 -13.35 18.53
C GLY A 62 0.56 -12.12 17.69
N THR A 63 1.29 -11.03 17.89
CA THR A 63 1.09 -9.76 17.17
C THR A 63 2.37 -9.38 16.45
N GLN A 64 2.24 -9.04 15.18
CA GLN A 64 3.32 -8.44 14.39
C GLN A 64 3.10 -6.95 14.26
N THR A 65 4.18 -6.19 14.39
CA THR A 65 4.24 -4.77 14.04
C THR A 65 5.39 -4.59 13.06
N SER A 66 5.15 -3.87 11.99
CA SER A 66 6.20 -3.47 11.05
C SER A 66 6.30 -1.96 10.91
N VAL A 67 7.51 -1.52 10.57
CA VAL A 67 7.81 -0.14 10.21
C VAL A 67 8.71 -0.20 9.00
N GLY A 68 8.27 0.34 7.89
CA GLY A 68 8.99 0.24 6.62
C GLY A 68 8.90 1.49 5.77
N PHE A 69 9.54 1.40 4.61
CA PHE A 69 9.44 2.39 3.54
C PHE A 69 9.31 1.67 2.20
N GLU A 70 8.82 2.39 1.22
CA GLU A 70 8.81 1.98 -0.19
C GLU A 70 9.13 3.18 -1.07
N PHE A 71 10.00 2.97 -2.03
CA PHE A 71 10.41 3.98 -3.01
C PHE A 71 10.06 3.49 -4.39
N SER A 72 9.32 4.30 -5.14
CA SER A 72 8.98 4.05 -6.54
C SER A 72 9.64 5.07 -7.46
N LYS A 73 10.16 4.59 -8.58
CA LYS A 73 10.76 5.40 -9.64
C LYS A 73 10.13 5.11 -10.98
N ARG A 74 9.49 6.11 -11.53
CA ARG A 74 8.96 6.09 -12.90
C ARG A 74 10.10 6.10 -13.92
N LEU A 75 10.15 5.08 -14.78
CA LEU A 75 11.12 4.95 -15.84
C LEU A 75 10.58 5.37 -17.21
N THR A 76 9.26 5.18 -17.43
CA THR A 76 8.50 5.72 -18.55
C THR A 76 7.17 6.27 -18.02
N PRO A 77 6.33 6.95 -18.82
CA PRO A 77 5.02 7.41 -18.38
C PRO A 77 4.09 6.30 -17.85
N ASP A 78 4.34 5.05 -18.26
CA ASP A 78 3.49 3.90 -17.94
C ASP A 78 4.24 2.77 -17.22
N PHE A 79 5.52 2.95 -16.85
CA PHE A 79 6.33 1.92 -16.20
C PHE A 79 7.15 2.47 -15.06
N GLU A 80 7.08 1.82 -13.90
CA GLU A 80 7.90 2.11 -12.72
C GLU A 80 8.60 0.87 -12.18
N LEU A 81 9.66 1.12 -11.42
CA LEU A 81 10.27 0.15 -10.50
C LEU A 81 10.04 0.60 -9.08
N LEU A 82 9.87 -0.36 -8.20
CA LEU A 82 9.73 -0.13 -6.76
C LEU A 82 10.74 -0.95 -5.97
N VAL A 83 11.11 -0.43 -4.80
CA VAL A 83 11.90 -1.12 -3.80
C VAL A 83 11.37 -0.77 -2.42
N GLY A 84 11.08 -1.79 -1.63
CA GLY A 84 10.57 -1.69 -0.27
C GLY A 84 11.44 -2.43 0.72
N TRP A 85 11.31 -2.04 1.98
CA TRP A 85 11.94 -2.73 3.09
C TRP A 85 11.26 -2.37 4.39
N GLU A 86 11.21 -3.33 5.34
CA GLU A 86 10.59 -3.13 6.65
C GLU A 86 11.44 -3.67 7.80
N TYR A 87 11.20 -3.16 8.99
CA TYR A 87 11.68 -3.68 10.26
C TYR A 87 10.52 -4.27 11.04
N LEU A 88 10.67 -5.52 11.48
CA LEU A 88 9.63 -6.33 12.08
C LEU A 88 9.81 -6.45 13.60
N PHE A 89 8.69 -6.34 14.32
CA PHE A 89 8.58 -6.62 15.75
C PHE A 89 7.52 -7.70 15.92
N GLN A 90 7.93 -8.89 16.33
CA GLN A 90 7.07 -10.04 16.57
C GLN A 90 6.91 -10.28 18.07
N GLN A 91 5.71 -10.12 18.58
CA GLN A 91 5.35 -10.46 19.96
C GLN A 91 4.63 -11.80 19.93
N ALA A 92 5.38 -12.89 20.07
CA ALA A 92 4.84 -14.25 20.10
C ALA A 92 4.21 -14.57 21.47
N ILE A 93 3.15 -15.40 21.47
CA ILE A 93 2.46 -15.81 22.72
C ILE A 93 3.26 -16.87 23.46
N ASN A 94 3.82 -17.86 22.75
CA ASN A 94 4.47 -19.04 23.33
C ASN A 94 5.97 -19.12 23.02
N ARG A 95 6.57 -18.05 22.51
CA ARG A 95 7.98 -17.96 22.15
C ARG A 95 8.53 -16.60 22.59
N PRO A 96 9.85 -16.46 22.80
CA PRO A 96 10.43 -15.13 23.02
C PRO A 96 10.12 -14.19 21.87
N SER A 97 9.80 -12.93 22.18
CA SER A 97 9.63 -11.88 21.18
C SER A 97 10.92 -11.71 20.37
N ALA A 98 10.77 -11.39 19.10
CA ALA A 98 11.86 -11.17 18.18
C ALA A 98 11.68 -9.85 17.44
N SER A 99 12.77 -9.23 17.02
CA SER A 99 12.76 -8.09 16.13
C SER A 99 13.96 -8.12 15.21
N GLY A 100 13.81 -7.52 14.03
CA GLY A 100 14.87 -7.48 13.04
C GLY A 100 14.40 -6.96 11.72
N SER A 101 15.34 -6.85 10.78
CA SER A 101 15.10 -6.55 9.39
C SER A 101 14.17 -7.60 8.76
N GLY A 102 13.15 -7.18 8.03
CA GLY A 102 12.46 -8.03 7.07
C GLY A 102 13.33 -8.31 5.85
N ASN A 103 12.77 -9.01 4.90
CA ASN A 103 13.34 -9.17 3.57
C ASN A 103 13.07 -7.92 2.73
N PRO A 104 13.93 -7.56 1.76
CA PRO A 104 13.62 -6.50 0.82
C PRO A 104 12.58 -6.96 -0.21
N ASP A 105 11.72 -6.03 -0.60
CA ASP A 105 10.79 -6.16 -1.70
C ASP A 105 11.31 -5.38 -2.91
N VAL A 106 11.17 -5.97 -4.09
CA VAL A 106 11.45 -5.32 -5.36
C VAL A 106 10.32 -5.63 -6.34
N GLY A 107 9.94 -4.67 -7.15
CA GLY A 107 8.83 -4.89 -8.05
C GLY A 107 8.76 -3.88 -9.19
N PHE A 108 7.70 -4.01 -9.97
CA PHE A 108 7.37 -3.06 -11.02
C PHE A 108 5.86 -2.95 -11.21
N LYS A 109 5.41 -1.80 -11.72
CA LYS A 109 4.05 -1.62 -12.27
C LYS A 109 4.12 -1.15 -13.73
N TYR A 110 3.15 -1.58 -14.51
CA TYR A 110 2.97 -1.16 -15.90
C TYR A 110 1.48 -0.87 -16.18
N VAL A 111 1.19 0.37 -16.60
CA VAL A 111 -0.17 0.78 -16.96
C VAL A 111 -0.53 0.19 -18.31
N LEU A 112 -1.55 -0.66 -18.34
CA LEU A 112 -2.08 -1.32 -19.54
C LEU A 112 -3.11 -0.46 -20.27
N PHE A 113 -3.90 0.29 -19.49
CA PHE A 113 -5.03 1.07 -20.04
C PHE A 113 -5.33 2.26 -19.13
N ARG A 114 -5.63 3.39 -19.75
CA ARG A 114 -6.07 4.62 -19.07
C ARG A 114 -7.17 5.30 -19.89
N SER A 115 -8.29 5.60 -19.23
CA SER A 115 -9.41 6.32 -19.84
C SER A 115 -9.79 7.53 -18.98
N PRO A 116 -9.27 8.73 -19.31
CA PRO A 116 -9.58 9.96 -18.59
C PRO A 116 -11.07 10.31 -18.58
N GLU A 117 -11.79 10.04 -19.68
CA GLU A 117 -13.23 10.30 -19.81
C GLU A 117 -14.04 9.49 -18.78
N HIS A 118 -13.64 8.25 -18.53
CA HIS A 118 -14.31 7.34 -17.63
C HIS A 118 -13.60 7.22 -16.27
N GLU A 119 -12.62 8.07 -15.99
CA GLU A 119 -11.82 8.02 -14.76
C GLU A 119 -11.37 6.59 -14.43
N THR A 120 -10.88 5.85 -15.45
CA THR A 120 -10.56 4.42 -15.34
C THR A 120 -9.11 4.17 -15.68
N ILE A 121 -8.45 3.33 -14.88
CA ILE A 121 -7.08 2.87 -15.10
C ILE A 121 -6.96 1.38 -14.80
N LEU A 122 -6.14 0.68 -15.56
CA LEU A 122 -5.79 -0.72 -15.36
C LEU A 122 -4.27 -0.85 -15.49
N ALA A 123 -3.64 -1.52 -14.54
CA ALA A 123 -2.22 -1.82 -14.55
C ALA A 123 -1.98 -3.30 -14.25
N THR A 124 -0.80 -3.79 -14.61
CA THR A 124 -0.26 -5.04 -14.12
C THR A 124 0.96 -4.74 -13.25
N GLY A 125 1.15 -5.54 -12.22
CA GLY A 125 2.29 -5.42 -11.30
C GLY A 125 2.94 -6.77 -11.05
N PHE A 126 4.14 -6.71 -10.53
CA PHE A 126 4.90 -7.85 -10.08
C PHE A 126 5.75 -7.42 -8.89
N ASP A 127 5.60 -8.13 -7.77
CA ASP A 127 6.39 -7.92 -6.57
C ASP A 127 7.16 -9.19 -6.24
N ALA A 128 8.36 -9.02 -5.71
CA ALA A 128 9.23 -10.11 -5.27
C ALA A 128 9.84 -9.78 -3.92
N GLU A 129 9.40 -10.47 -2.88
CA GLU A 129 10.10 -10.52 -1.61
C GLU A 129 11.33 -11.43 -1.74
N ILE A 130 12.53 -10.89 -1.50
CA ILE A 130 13.78 -11.63 -1.64
C ILE A 130 14.14 -12.29 -0.29
N GLY A 131 13.77 -13.56 -0.17
CA GLY A 131 13.91 -14.31 1.06
C GLY A 131 15.35 -14.57 1.50
N GLY A 132 15.52 -14.81 2.81
CA GLY A 132 16.78 -15.22 3.41
C GLY A 132 17.78 -14.10 3.73
N ILE A 133 17.43 -12.84 3.54
CA ILE A 133 18.26 -11.67 3.85
C ILE A 133 18.08 -11.28 5.32
N GLY A 134 16.84 -11.20 5.79
CA GLY A 134 16.54 -10.92 7.18
C GLY A 134 16.88 -12.06 8.14
N PRO A 135 16.92 -11.79 9.48
CA PRO A 135 17.18 -12.82 10.49
C PRO A 135 16.07 -13.88 10.51
N LYS A 136 16.44 -15.15 10.64
CA LYS A 136 15.54 -16.34 10.66
C LYS A 136 14.34 -16.25 11.61
N ARG A 137 14.40 -15.40 12.64
CA ARG A 137 13.36 -15.29 13.66
C ARG A 137 12.23 -14.37 13.25
N VAL A 138 12.41 -13.53 12.23
CA VAL A 138 11.44 -12.49 11.83
C VAL A 138 11.16 -12.48 10.33
N ALA A 139 12.11 -12.92 9.51
CA ALA A 139 11.99 -12.89 8.05
C ALA A 139 11.97 -14.31 7.45
N GLU A 140 11.18 -14.48 6.41
CA GLU A 140 11.07 -15.72 5.65
C GLU A 140 12.39 -16.04 4.93
N ARG A 141 12.68 -17.33 4.82
CA ARG A 141 13.90 -17.79 4.16
C ARG A 141 13.75 -18.03 2.68
N ILE A 142 12.54 -18.08 2.22
CA ILE A 142 12.17 -18.29 0.83
C ILE A 142 11.75 -16.96 0.21
N SER A 143 11.95 -16.85 -1.09
CA SER A 143 11.43 -15.72 -1.87
C SER A 143 9.99 -15.99 -2.27
N THR A 144 9.20 -14.93 -2.35
CA THR A 144 7.81 -14.97 -2.84
C THR A 144 7.67 -14.05 -4.04
N PHE A 145 6.97 -14.51 -5.06
CA PHE A 145 6.75 -13.81 -6.33
C PHE A 145 5.25 -13.57 -6.52
N SER A 146 4.84 -12.31 -6.70
CA SER A 146 3.44 -11.91 -6.70
C SER A 146 3.07 -11.14 -7.98
N PRO A 147 2.87 -11.81 -9.12
CA PRO A 147 2.25 -11.19 -10.29
C PRO A 147 0.79 -10.85 -10.03
N GLY A 148 0.31 -9.72 -10.61
CA GLY A 148 -1.06 -9.30 -10.41
C GLY A 148 -1.55 -8.20 -11.33
N PHE A 149 -2.80 -7.81 -11.09
CA PHE A 149 -3.48 -6.71 -11.75
C PHE A 149 -4.01 -5.73 -10.73
N LEU A 150 -3.97 -4.46 -11.12
CA LEU A 150 -4.45 -3.34 -10.32
C LEU A 150 -5.41 -2.52 -11.16
N PHE A 151 -6.45 -1.98 -10.56
CA PHE A 151 -7.41 -1.14 -11.26
C PHE A 151 -7.86 0.04 -10.40
N GLY A 152 -8.29 1.12 -11.08
CA GLY A 152 -8.93 2.26 -10.47
C GLY A 152 -10.13 2.71 -11.29
N LYS A 153 -11.24 3.06 -10.65
CA LYS A 153 -12.47 3.58 -11.29
C LYS A 153 -13.07 4.68 -10.43
N GLY A 154 -13.16 5.88 -10.99
CA GLY A 154 -13.99 6.97 -10.46
C GLY A 154 -15.42 6.89 -10.97
N LEU A 155 -16.36 7.46 -10.23
CA LEU A 155 -17.78 7.50 -10.60
C LEU A 155 -18.21 8.85 -11.21
N GLY A 156 -17.25 9.61 -11.76
CA GLY A 156 -17.48 10.94 -12.32
C GLY A 156 -18.43 10.99 -13.55
N ASP A 157 -18.55 9.88 -14.25
CA ASP A 157 -19.41 9.68 -15.42
C ASP A 157 -20.89 9.38 -15.10
N LEU A 158 -21.27 9.30 -13.82
CA LEU A 158 -22.66 9.11 -13.41
C LEU A 158 -23.55 10.30 -13.85
N PRO A 159 -24.86 10.06 -14.15
CA PRO A 159 -25.79 11.10 -14.53
C PRO A 159 -26.05 12.10 -13.38
N ASP A 160 -26.60 13.27 -13.71
CA ASP A 160 -26.84 14.34 -12.72
C ASP A 160 -27.79 13.95 -11.58
N SER A 161 -28.71 13.02 -11.84
CA SER A 161 -29.57 12.44 -10.79
C SER A 161 -28.80 11.73 -9.69
N LEU A 162 -27.56 11.25 -9.98
CA LEU A 162 -26.67 10.55 -9.07
C LEU A 162 -25.39 11.36 -8.76
N LYS A 163 -25.38 12.66 -8.99
CA LYS A 163 -24.19 13.50 -8.88
C LYS A 163 -23.47 13.42 -7.52
N TYR A 164 -24.18 13.18 -6.42
CA TYR A 164 -23.58 13.02 -5.08
C TYR A 164 -22.84 11.69 -4.89
N LEU A 165 -22.96 10.74 -5.81
CA LEU A 165 -22.14 9.54 -5.86
C LEU A 165 -20.86 9.73 -6.70
N ARG A 166 -20.80 10.79 -7.52
CA ARG A 166 -19.62 11.10 -8.34
C ARG A 166 -18.32 11.24 -7.52
N PRO A 167 -18.31 11.75 -6.26
CA PRO A 167 -17.09 11.79 -5.44
C PRO A 167 -16.53 10.43 -5.06
N PHE A 168 -17.29 9.34 -5.18
CA PHE A 168 -16.77 8.00 -4.91
C PHE A 168 -15.83 7.51 -5.99
N SER A 169 -14.82 6.74 -5.56
CA SER A 169 -13.93 5.96 -6.41
C SER A 169 -13.63 4.61 -5.76
N ILE A 170 -13.17 3.67 -6.58
CA ILE A 170 -12.78 2.33 -6.18
C ILE A 170 -11.42 2.03 -6.77
N ASN A 171 -10.44 1.64 -5.94
CA ASN A 171 -9.21 0.99 -6.36
C ASN A 171 -9.29 -0.50 -6.01
N GLY A 172 -8.53 -1.33 -6.69
CA GLY A 172 -8.44 -2.73 -6.32
C GLY A 172 -7.23 -3.44 -6.92
N GLN A 173 -6.88 -4.53 -6.28
CA GLN A 173 -5.78 -5.41 -6.70
C GLN A 173 -6.20 -6.87 -6.62
N LEU A 174 -5.63 -7.68 -7.49
CA LEU A 174 -5.70 -9.14 -7.48
C LEU A 174 -4.32 -9.69 -7.83
N GLN A 175 -3.73 -10.44 -6.92
CA GLN A 175 -2.40 -11.01 -7.09
C GLN A 175 -2.41 -12.53 -6.83
N VAL A 176 -1.36 -13.20 -7.28
CA VAL A 176 -1.07 -14.59 -6.92
C VAL A 176 0.33 -14.65 -6.34
N SER A 177 0.44 -14.93 -5.04
CA SER A 177 1.72 -15.01 -4.34
C SER A 177 2.24 -16.44 -4.36
N ILE A 178 3.35 -16.65 -5.05
CA ILE A 178 3.95 -17.94 -5.34
C ILE A 178 5.29 -18.04 -4.61
N PRO A 179 5.43 -18.92 -3.61
CA PRO A 179 6.70 -19.13 -2.93
C PRO A 179 7.70 -19.87 -3.83
N SER A 180 8.99 -19.52 -3.74
CA SER A 180 10.07 -20.19 -4.47
C SER A 180 10.21 -21.68 -4.11
N HIS A 181 9.82 -22.05 -2.89
CA HIS A 181 9.77 -23.43 -2.40
C HIS A 181 8.46 -23.67 -1.66
N ARG A 182 7.80 -24.78 -1.94
CA ARG A 182 6.51 -25.11 -1.30
C ARG A 182 6.65 -25.62 0.13
N GLN A 183 7.83 -26.10 0.48
CA GLN A 183 8.15 -26.56 1.84
C GLN A 183 9.64 -26.45 2.12
N THR A 184 9.97 -26.25 3.39
CA THR A 184 11.33 -26.30 3.92
C THR A 184 11.40 -27.37 4.99
N VAL A 185 12.42 -28.23 4.95
CA VAL A 185 12.63 -29.27 5.93
C VAL A 185 13.83 -28.85 6.82
N THR A 186 13.59 -28.66 8.09
CA THR A 186 14.62 -28.39 9.08
C THR A 186 14.87 -29.68 9.89
N THR A 187 16.11 -30.15 9.90
CA THR A 187 16.49 -31.30 10.68
C THR A 187 17.22 -30.82 11.94
N SER A 188 16.79 -31.26 13.10
CA SER A 188 17.42 -31.04 14.39
C SER A 188 17.65 -32.36 15.10
N ILE A 189 18.60 -32.36 16.03
CA ILE A 189 18.87 -33.52 16.91
C ILE A 189 18.39 -33.08 18.30
N ASP A 190 17.54 -33.88 18.93
CA ASP A 190 17.05 -33.62 20.29
C ASP A 190 18.11 -34.00 21.35
N GLU A 191 17.84 -33.72 22.63
CA GLU A 191 18.74 -33.97 23.75
C GLU A 191 19.04 -35.47 23.92
N ASP A 192 18.17 -36.35 23.41
CA ASP A 192 18.32 -37.82 23.47
C ASP A 192 19.04 -38.37 22.22
N GLY A 193 19.48 -37.51 21.29
CA GLY A 193 20.19 -37.89 20.07
C GLY A 193 19.29 -38.35 18.90
N ASN A 194 17.96 -38.19 18.99
CA ASN A 194 17.03 -38.53 17.91
C ASN A 194 16.97 -37.43 16.89
N ILE A 195 16.88 -37.82 15.62
CA ILE A 195 16.69 -36.90 14.50
C ILE A 195 15.22 -36.49 14.45
N GLN A 196 14.98 -35.21 14.64
CA GLN A 196 13.66 -34.60 14.42
C GLN A 196 13.65 -33.80 13.12
N GLN A 197 12.58 -33.94 12.34
CA GLN A 197 12.34 -33.19 11.12
C GLN A 197 11.10 -32.32 11.31
N GLU A 198 11.27 -31.02 11.17
CA GLU A 198 10.20 -30.05 11.11
C GLU A 198 9.99 -29.65 9.64
N VAL A 199 8.75 -29.74 9.15
CA VAL A 199 8.39 -29.39 7.78
C VAL A 199 7.54 -28.13 7.82
N ASP A 200 8.12 -27.00 7.38
CA ASP A 200 7.41 -25.76 7.19
C ASP A 200 6.81 -25.71 5.78
N HIS A 201 5.52 -25.50 5.69
CA HIS A 201 4.80 -25.40 4.43
C HIS A 201 4.61 -23.94 4.03
N HIS A 202 4.97 -23.62 2.79
CA HIS A 202 4.82 -22.31 2.18
C HIS A 202 3.73 -22.40 1.09
N PRO A 203 2.50 -21.98 1.41
CA PRO A 203 1.40 -22.08 0.48
C PRO A 203 1.46 -21.01 -0.63
N THR A 204 0.92 -21.34 -1.79
CA THR A 204 0.51 -20.32 -2.76
C THR A 204 -0.75 -19.66 -2.25
N THR A 205 -0.81 -18.33 -2.28
CA THR A 205 -1.99 -17.57 -1.86
C THR A 205 -2.48 -16.66 -2.97
N ILE A 206 -3.72 -16.20 -2.83
CA ILE A 206 -4.35 -15.20 -3.70
C ILE A 206 -4.73 -14.01 -2.83
N PRO A 207 -3.84 -13.02 -2.70
CA PRO A 207 -4.21 -11.73 -2.15
C PRO A 207 -5.15 -11.00 -3.09
N PHE A 208 -6.23 -10.48 -2.55
CA PHE A 208 -7.13 -9.63 -3.30
C PHE A 208 -7.72 -8.56 -2.39
N GLY A 209 -7.96 -7.36 -2.92
CA GLY A 209 -8.53 -6.28 -2.14
C GLY A 209 -9.09 -5.16 -2.99
N PHE A 210 -9.89 -4.33 -2.35
CA PHE A 210 -10.34 -3.07 -2.93
C PHE A 210 -10.56 -2.00 -1.86
N ALA A 211 -10.37 -0.75 -2.25
CA ALA A 211 -10.61 0.44 -1.46
C ALA A 211 -11.78 1.22 -2.05
N ILE A 212 -12.71 1.66 -1.21
CA ILE A 212 -13.76 2.61 -1.57
C ILE A 212 -13.40 3.93 -0.90
N MET A 213 -13.26 4.98 -1.70
CA MET A 213 -12.88 6.31 -1.24
C MET A 213 -13.93 7.34 -1.60
N TYR A 214 -14.09 8.34 -0.74
CA TYR A 214 -14.93 9.51 -1.01
C TYR A 214 -14.06 10.77 -1.05
N SER A 215 -13.98 11.43 -2.22
CA SER A 215 -13.16 12.62 -2.41
C SER A 215 -13.91 13.88 -2.03
N ILE A 216 -13.56 14.52 -0.90
CA ILE A 216 -14.08 15.84 -0.54
C ILE A 216 -13.63 16.92 -1.55
N PRO A 217 -12.36 16.92 -2.05
CA PRO A 217 -11.94 17.85 -3.10
C PRO A 217 -12.79 17.73 -4.36
N TYR A 218 -13.08 16.50 -4.80
CA TYR A 218 -13.94 16.29 -5.99
C TYR A 218 -15.36 16.80 -5.75
N LEU A 219 -15.94 16.53 -4.57
CA LEU A 219 -17.27 17.03 -4.20
C LEU A 219 -17.33 18.56 -4.37
N GLN A 220 -16.38 19.28 -3.80
CA GLN A 220 -16.36 20.74 -3.80
C GLN A 220 -16.10 21.32 -5.21
N SER A 221 -15.20 20.70 -5.98
CA SER A 221 -14.79 21.22 -7.27
C SER A 221 -15.78 20.92 -8.40
N PHE A 222 -16.47 19.76 -8.37
CA PHE A 222 -17.24 19.28 -9.53
C PHE A 222 -18.71 18.95 -9.24
N VAL A 223 -19.14 18.92 -7.98
CA VAL A 223 -20.52 18.56 -7.64
C VAL A 223 -21.22 19.69 -6.89
N ARG A 224 -20.67 20.09 -5.78
CA ARG A 224 -21.21 21.16 -4.93
C ARG A 224 -20.13 21.69 -3.98
N ASP A 225 -19.88 22.98 -4.05
CA ASP A 225 -19.09 23.63 -3.02
C ASP A 225 -19.87 23.64 -1.69
N VAL A 226 -19.29 23.02 -0.68
CA VAL A 226 -19.84 22.93 0.68
C VAL A 226 -19.12 23.87 1.66
N GLY A 227 -18.19 24.70 1.16
CA GLY A 227 -17.47 25.72 1.92
C GLY A 227 -16.47 25.20 2.92
N LEU A 228 -15.99 23.94 2.76
CA LEU A 228 -14.91 23.43 3.58
C LEU A 228 -13.58 24.04 3.14
N THR A 229 -12.75 24.35 4.12
CA THR A 229 -11.38 24.84 3.92
C THR A 229 -10.37 23.83 4.43
N ALA A 230 -9.09 24.01 4.06
CA ALA A 230 -8.01 23.20 4.61
C ALA A 230 -7.99 23.24 6.16
N PRO A 231 -7.70 22.12 6.84
CA PRO A 231 -7.31 20.83 6.27
C PRO A 231 -8.48 19.92 5.85
N LEU A 232 -9.73 20.24 6.19
CA LEU A 232 -10.91 19.37 5.95
C LEU A 232 -11.24 19.23 4.47
N ALA A 233 -10.97 20.25 3.67
CA ALA A 233 -11.16 20.22 2.23
C ALA A 233 -10.32 19.15 1.50
N ASN A 234 -9.25 18.68 2.13
CA ASN A 234 -8.25 17.77 1.57
C ASN A 234 -8.40 16.33 2.05
N LEU A 235 -9.54 15.99 2.66
CA LEU A 235 -9.77 14.68 3.23
C LEU A 235 -10.43 13.71 2.23
N PHE A 236 -10.03 12.46 2.36
CA PHE A 236 -10.57 11.30 1.66
C PHE A 236 -10.92 10.22 2.69
N PRO A 237 -12.17 10.17 3.20
CA PRO A 237 -12.64 8.99 3.89
C PRO A 237 -12.48 7.75 3.03
N VAL A 238 -11.91 6.69 3.59
CA VAL A 238 -11.60 5.43 2.89
C VAL A 238 -12.07 4.24 3.71
N VAL A 239 -12.46 3.19 3.01
CA VAL A 239 -12.64 1.86 3.60
C VAL A 239 -11.98 0.87 2.66
N GLU A 240 -10.93 0.21 3.14
CA GLU A 240 -10.27 -0.86 2.41
C GLU A 240 -10.79 -2.22 2.87
N PHE A 241 -10.90 -3.14 1.92
CA PHE A 241 -11.23 -4.54 2.16
C PHE A 241 -10.12 -5.38 1.57
N ASN A 242 -9.52 -6.25 2.37
CA ASN A 242 -8.47 -7.12 1.89
C ASN A 242 -8.67 -8.56 2.37
N TRP A 243 -8.40 -9.49 1.49
CA TRP A 243 -8.46 -10.94 1.69
C TRP A 243 -7.20 -11.59 1.17
N GLU A 244 -6.82 -12.66 1.82
CA GLU A 244 -5.79 -13.54 1.32
C GLU A 244 -6.27 -14.98 1.46
N ALA A 245 -6.45 -15.64 0.34
CA ALA A 245 -6.94 -17.02 0.27
C ALA A 245 -5.78 -17.97 -0.02
N THR A 246 -5.59 -18.98 0.85
CA THR A 246 -4.63 -20.07 0.64
C THR A 246 -5.17 -21.05 -0.38
N VAL A 247 -4.43 -21.33 -1.47
CA VAL A 247 -4.86 -22.22 -2.55
C VAL A 247 -4.06 -23.51 -2.63
N SER A 248 -2.94 -23.61 -1.91
CA SER A 248 -2.11 -24.81 -1.83
C SER A 248 -1.66 -25.09 -0.39
N GLY A 249 -1.01 -26.24 -0.15
CA GLY A 249 -0.51 -26.62 1.17
C GLY A 249 -1.50 -27.42 2.01
N PRO A 250 -1.18 -27.66 3.30
CA PRO A 250 -1.97 -28.55 4.16
C PRO A 250 -3.36 -28.01 4.55
N ASN A 251 -3.54 -26.69 4.51
CA ASN A 251 -4.79 -26.02 4.86
C ASN A 251 -5.31 -25.16 3.68
N PRO A 252 -5.66 -25.78 2.55
CA PRO A 252 -6.22 -25.04 1.42
C PRO A 252 -7.58 -24.45 1.82
N ARG A 253 -7.89 -23.24 1.31
CA ARG A 253 -9.10 -22.45 1.62
C ARG A 253 -9.08 -21.71 2.97
N LEU A 254 -7.97 -21.74 3.69
CA LEU A 254 -7.81 -20.80 4.81
C LEU A 254 -7.78 -19.38 4.22
N THR A 255 -8.63 -18.50 4.73
CA THR A 255 -8.75 -17.14 4.22
C THR A 255 -8.67 -16.17 5.39
N THR A 256 -7.71 -15.26 5.34
CA THR A 256 -7.72 -14.06 6.17
C THR A 256 -8.56 -12.97 5.49
N ALA A 257 -9.24 -12.15 6.28
CA ALA A 257 -10.09 -11.08 5.78
C ALA A 257 -10.14 -9.92 6.77
N PHE A 258 -9.99 -8.71 6.26
CA PHE A 258 -10.03 -7.49 7.06
C PHE A 258 -10.86 -6.40 6.38
N VAL A 259 -11.45 -5.54 7.18
CA VAL A 259 -12.03 -4.26 6.77
C VAL A 259 -11.28 -3.15 7.50
N ASN A 260 -10.78 -2.17 6.74
CA ASN A 260 -9.93 -1.11 7.24
C ASN A 260 -10.59 0.26 7.00
N PRO A 261 -11.47 0.72 7.90
CA PRO A 261 -11.97 2.09 7.83
C PRO A 261 -10.87 3.08 8.22
N GLY A 262 -10.77 4.15 7.46
CA GLY A 262 -9.73 5.14 7.67
C GLY A 262 -9.98 6.48 7.02
N LEU A 263 -8.95 7.29 7.07
CA LEU A 263 -8.94 8.65 6.56
C LEU A 263 -7.57 8.95 5.96
N ILE A 264 -7.59 9.49 4.75
CA ILE A 264 -6.41 9.97 4.05
C ILE A 264 -6.52 11.49 3.92
N TRP A 265 -5.47 12.21 4.28
CA TRP A 265 -5.34 13.64 4.07
C TRP A 265 -4.25 13.91 3.04
N VAL A 266 -4.55 14.69 2.02
CA VAL A 266 -3.65 14.97 0.90
C VAL A 266 -3.25 16.43 0.91
N GLY A 267 -1.95 16.68 1.11
CA GLY A 267 -1.32 17.98 0.94
C GLY A 267 -0.65 18.09 -0.43
N ARG A 268 0.11 19.17 -0.62
CA ARG A 268 0.83 19.40 -1.88
C ARG A 268 1.98 18.42 -2.12
N TYR A 269 2.72 18.08 -1.06
CA TYR A 269 3.95 17.28 -1.14
C TYR A 269 3.88 16.01 -0.32
N VAL A 270 2.87 15.90 0.53
CA VAL A 270 2.76 14.85 1.54
C VAL A 270 1.32 14.39 1.64
N GLU A 271 1.14 13.09 1.75
CA GLU A 271 -0.11 12.45 2.08
C GLU A 271 0.03 11.76 3.44
N LEU A 272 -1.01 11.80 4.25
CA LEU A 272 -1.07 11.17 5.57
C LEU A 272 -2.28 10.25 5.63
N GLY A 273 -2.04 8.97 5.86
CA GLY A 273 -3.08 7.96 5.99
C GLY A 273 -3.11 7.34 7.38
N LEU A 274 -4.31 7.06 7.88
CA LEU A 274 -4.54 6.33 9.13
C LEU A 274 -5.78 5.46 9.02
N GLU A 275 -5.65 4.18 9.36
CA GLU A 275 -6.73 3.19 9.33
C GLU A 275 -6.74 2.30 10.55
N ALA A 276 -7.93 1.84 10.93
CA ALA A 276 -8.09 0.73 11.84
C ALA A 276 -8.20 -0.57 11.04
N GLN A 277 -7.37 -1.57 11.31
CA GLN A 277 -7.47 -2.89 10.71
C GLN A 277 -8.39 -3.78 11.54
N VAL A 278 -9.59 -4.07 11.05
CA VAL A 278 -10.59 -4.87 11.78
C VAL A 278 -10.71 -6.26 11.16
N PRO A 279 -10.38 -7.33 11.91
CA PRO A 279 -10.49 -8.69 11.41
C PRO A 279 -11.97 -9.07 11.16
N MET A 280 -12.26 -9.66 10.01
CA MET A 280 -13.59 -10.10 9.62
C MET A 280 -13.89 -11.56 10.02
N ASN A 281 -12.85 -12.32 10.36
CA ASN A 281 -13.01 -13.72 10.79
C ASN A 281 -11.98 -14.08 11.88
N LYS A 282 -12.14 -15.28 12.46
CA LYS A 282 -11.29 -15.74 13.58
C LYS A 282 -9.85 -16.01 13.19
N VAL A 283 -9.59 -16.32 11.92
CA VAL A 283 -8.25 -16.59 11.40
C VAL A 283 -7.45 -15.30 11.35
N SER A 284 -8.10 -14.20 10.99
CA SER A 284 -7.50 -12.88 10.90
C SER A 284 -7.13 -12.26 12.26
N GLY A 285 -7.56 -12.85 13.37
CA GLY A 285 -7.24 -12.38 14.72
C GLY A 285 -8.45 -11.95 15.53
N LYS A 286 -8.19 -11.33 16.69
CA LYS A 286 -9.24 -11.01 17.68
C LYS A 286 -9.39 -9.51 17.93
N ASN A 287 -8.34 -8.74 17.80
CA ASN A 287 -8.32 -7.31 18.11
C ASN A 287 -8.12 -6.49 16.85
N ALA A 288 -8.56 -5.25 16.86
CA ALA A 288 -8.23 -4.33 15.79
C ALA A 288 -6.72 -4.02 15.80
N GLY A 289 -6.15 -3.99 14.60
CA GLY A 289 -4.83 -3.45 14.31
C GLY A 289 -4.92 -1.97 13.91
N ILE A 290 -3.78 -1.43 13.46
CA ILE A 290 -3.69 -0.06 12.98
C ILE A 290 -2.70 0.03 11.82
N ASN A 291 -3.03 0.78 10.79
CA ASN A 291 -2.17 1.11 9.66
C ASN A 291 -1.94 2.62 9.63
N GLY A 292 -0.71 3.03 9.36
CA GLY A 292 -0.35 4.43 9.22
C GLY A 292 0.61 4.63 8.06
N LEU A 293 0.44 5.72 7.32
CA LEU A 293 1.23 6.06 6.15
C LEU A 293 1.64 7.53 6.18
N ILE A 294 2.92 7.78 5.90
CA ILE A 294 3.44 9.07 5.47
C ILE A 294 4.01 8.87 4.07
N HIS A 295 3.27 9.37 3.09
CA HIS A 295 3.63 9.31 1.68
C HIS A 295 4.12 10.67 1.19
N ILE A 296 5.16 10.69 0.34
CA ILE A 296 5.79 11.89 -0.20
C ILE A 296 5.79 11.84 -1.72
N PHE A 297 5.21 12.86 -2.35
CA PHE A 297 5.31 13.11 -3.79
C PHE A 297 6.69 13.68 -4.11
N ILE A 298 7.65 12.80 -4.43
CA ILE A 298 9.08 13.19 -4.52
C ILE A 298 9.33 14.11 -5.70
N ASP A 299 8.70 13.88 -6.84
CA ASP A 299 8.89 14.70 -8.03
C ASP A 299 8.29 16.11 -7.86
N ASP A 300 7.21 16.27 -7.08
CA ASP A 300 6.70 17.58 -6.69
C ASP A 300 7.62 18.28 -5.67
N LEU A 301 8.19 17.51 -4.74
CA LEU A 301 9.10 18.05 -3.72
C LEU A 301 10.46 18.40 -4.30
N LEU A 302 10.99 17.57 -5.21
CA LEU A 302 12.32 17.68 -5.80
C LEU A 302 12.26 17.58 -7.35
N PRO A 303 11.54 18.49 -8.04
CA PRO A 303 11.26 18.37 -9.47
C PRO A 303 12.51 18.31 -10.35
N ASN A 304 13.58 19.00 -9.95
CA ASN A 304 14.84 19.02 -10.71
C ASN A 304 15.62 17.70 -10.66
N ILE A 305 15.25 16.80 -9.76
CA ILE A 305 15.95 15.52 -9.54
C ILE A 305 15.10 14.34 -10.01
N PHE A 306 13.79 14.35 -9.78
CA PHE A 306 12.94 13.18 -9.96
C PHE A 306 11.98 13.23 -11.15
N THR A 307 11.78 14.38 -11.81
CA THR A 307 10.85 14.45 -12.95
C THR A 307 11.35 13.78 -14.24
N TRP A 308 12.62 13.36 -14.31
CA TRP A 308 13.16 12.71 -15.50
C TRP A 308 12.74 11.23 -15.57
N THR A 309 12.40 10.79 -16.78
CA THR A 309 12.06 9.39 -17.09
C THR A 309 13.18 8.81 -17.95
N PRO A 310 14.03 7.89 -17.42
CA PRO A 310 15.23 7.39 -18.11
C PRO A 310 14.97 6.76 -19.48
N TRP A 311 13.81 6.13 -19.65
CA TRP A 311 13.41 5.40 -20.85
C TRP A 311 12.18 6.00 -21.54
N GLY A 312 11.77 7.19 -21.18
CA GLY A 312 10.61 7.89 -21.74
C GLY A 312 11.01 9.06 -22.62
N VAL A 313 10.02 9.60 -23.35
CA VAL A 313 10.18 10.86 -24.08
C VAL A 313 10.36 11.97 -23.05
N ILE A 314 11.52 12.65 -23.12
CA ILE A 314 11.80 13.82 -22.31
C ILE A 314 10.90 14.96 -22.81
N GLY A 315 9.84 15.21 -22.09
CA GLY A 315 8.92 16.33 -22.31
C GLY A 315 8.01 16.51 -21.09
N PRO A 316 7.60 17.75 -20.78
CA PRO A 316 6.60 17.94 -19.75
C PRO A 316 5.36 17.14 -20.14
N MET A 317 4.80 16.39 -19.17
CA MET A 317 3.54 15.69 -19.41
C MET A 317 2.50 16.68 -19.97
N PRO A 318 1.70 16.32 -20.98
CA PRO A 318 0.66 17.19 -21.48
C PRO A 318 -0.29 17.53 -20.32
N GLN A 319 -0.32 18.81 -19.97
CA GLN A 319 -1.26 19.34 -18.98
C GLN A 319 -2.68 19.02 -19.48
N PRO A 320 -3.55 18.44 -18.67
CA PRO A 320 -4.95 18.26 -19.05
C PRO A 320 -5.54 19.65 -19.31
N LYS A 321 -6.16 19.80 -20.50
CA LYS A 321 -6.87 21.03 -20.89
C LYS A 321 -8.16 21.19 -20.11
#